data_b33aba68a83dbc35778f509058551215
#
_entry.id   b33aba68a83dbc35778f509058551215
#
_cell.length_a   1.000
_cell.length_b   1.000
_cell.length_c   1.000
_cell.angle_alpha   90.00
_cell.angle_beta   90.00
_cell.angle_gamma   90.00
#
_symmetry.space_group_name_H-M   'P 1'
#
loop_
_entity.id
_entity.type
_entity.pdbx_description
1 polymer ?
#
loop_
_entity_poly.entity_id
_entity_poly.type
_entity_poly.pdbx_seq_one_letter_code
_entity_poly.pdbx_strand_id
1 'polypeptide(L)'
;GLQHYALQRDIEVVLFDGRGVGNGWLLPAGPLREPPSRRRDFTVVNAPQLTPQLIQAVGGRPFQMRLASEYAEPLAGGERVPLASFKGKRITAAAGIGNPKRFFDMLRGAGLAFSELPLPDHHDFLDNPFAGVDADVILITEKDAVKCGQIENLVGDPRLWVVPVSAQLDGALAEQIVEKCRGCSTA
;
A
#
# COMPACT_ATOMS: atom_id res chain seq x y z
N GLY A 1 4.65 12.75 -10.33
CA GLY A 1 3.92 12.64 -11.37
C GLY A 1 3.09 13.72 -12.02
N LEU A 2 1.92 14.10 -11.48
CA LEU A 2 0.97 14.98 -12.19
C LEU A 2 1.53 16.38 -12.54
N GLN A 3 2.42 16.93 -11.72
CA GLN A 3 2.98 18.26 -11.90
C GLN A 3 4.17 18.35 -12.90
N HIS A 4 4.61 17.24 -13.48
CA HIS A 4 5.65 17.26 -14.51
C HIS A 4 5.05 17.56 -15.88
N TYR A 5 4.66 18.80 -16.09
CA TYR A 5 3.97 19.25 -17.32
C TYR A 5 4.82 19.16 -18.58
N ALA A 6 6.15 19.19 -18.45
CA ALA A 6 7.06 19.05 -19.58
C ALA A 6 7.18 17.59 -20.10
N LEU A 7 6.68 16.62 -19.33
CA LEU A 7 6.68 15.21 -19.76
C LEU A 7 5.48 14.97 -20.68
N GLN A 8 5.76 14.65 -21.92
CA GLN A 8 4.72 14.17 -22.85
C GLN A 8 4.19 12.83 -22.38
N ARG A 9 2.87 12.65 -22.41
CA ARG A 9 2.20 11.45 -21.95
C ARG A 9 1.13 11.04 -22.94
N ASP A 10 1.15 9.77 -23.33
CA ASP A 10 0.11 9.19 -24.18
C ASP A 10 -1.08 8.75 -23.33
N ILE A 11 -0.81 8.34 -22.10
CA ILE A 11 -1.83 7.86 -21.15
C ILE A 11 -1.57 8.44 -19.76
N GLU A 12 -2.61 8.98 -19.14
CA GLU A 12 -2.60 9.41 -17.74
C GLU A 12 -3.51 8.52 -16.88
N VAL A 13 -2.92 7.89 -15.86
CA VAL A 13 -3.63 7.15 -14.83
C VAL A 13 -3.56 7.93 -13.53
N VAL A 14 -4.70 8.29 -12.96
CA VAL A 14 -4.77 8.99 -11.67
C VAL A 14 -5.25 8.04 -10.59
N LEU A 15 -4.46 7.94 -9.53
CA LEU A 15 -4.75 7.09 -8.38
C LEU A 15 -5.35 7.94 -7.25
N PHE A 16 -6.52 7.51 -6.77
CA PHE A 16 -7.13 7.98 -5.53
C PHE A 16 -7.09 6.90 -4.46
N ASP A 17 -7.20 7.30 -3.22
CA ASP A 17 -7.46 6.36 -2.13
C ASP A 17 -8.93 6.41 -1.69
N GLY A 18 -9.29 5.63 -0.66
CA GLY A 18 -10.66 5.56 -0.14
C GLY A 18 -11.24 6.87 0.40
N ARG A 19 -10.42 7.93 0.54
CA ARG A 19 -10.89 9.29 0.88
C ARG A 19 -11.43 10.03 -0.35
N GLY A 20 -11.19 9.49 -1.56
CA GLY A 20 -11.58 10.12 -2.81
C GLY A 20 -10.92 11.48 -2.98
N VAL A 21 -11.74 12.52 -3.16
CA VAL A 21 -11.28 13.91 -3.31
C VAL A 21 -11.12 14.64 -1.96
N GLY A 22 -11.44 13.98 -0.84
CA GLY A 22 -11.42 14.61 0.47
C GLY A 22 -12.40 15.78 0.55
N ASN A 23 -11.91 16.97 0.96
CA ASN A 23 -12.71 18.20 0.95
C ASN A 23 -12.79 18.89 -0.42
N GLY A 24 -12.18 18.31 -1.46
CA GLY A 24 -12.18 18.84 -2.83
C GLY A 24 -11.19 20.00 -3.08
N TRP A 25 -10.43 20.40 -2.07
CA TRP A 25 -9.50 21.53 -2.18
C TRP A 25 -8.08 21.06 -2.56
N LEU A 26 -7.37 21.95 -3.21
CA LEU A 26 -5.95 21.77 -3.52
C LEU A 26 -5.07 22.05 -2.30
N LEU A 27 -3.86 21.49 -2.31
CA LEU A 27 -2.84 21.81 -1.31
C LEU A 27 -2.59 23.35 -1.26
N PRO A 28 -2.39 23.92 -0.07
CA PRO A 28 -2.33 23.28 1.25
C PRO A 28 -3.69 23.13 1.94
N ALA A 29 -4.80 23.66 1.38
CA ALA A 29 -6.11 23.67 2.00
C ALA A 29 -6.83 22.31 1.97
N GLY A 30 -6.38 21.38 1.13
CA GLY A 30 -6.93 20.03 0.99
C GLY A 30 -5.88 19.04 0.45
N PRO A 31 -6.32 17.80 0.21
CA PRO A 31 -5.38 16.72 -0.15
C PRO A 31 -5.00 16.68 -1.62
N LEU A 32 -5.66 17.45 -2.48
CA LEU A 32 -5.50 17.34 -3.92
C LEU A 32 -4.29 18.13 -4.41
N ARG A 33 -3.57 17.56 -5.39
CA ARG A 33 -2.48 18.25 -6.10
C ARG A 33 -2.94 18.89 -7.39
N GLU A 34 -4.07 18.42 -7.94
CA GLU A 34 -4.71 18.92 -9.16
C GLU A 34 -6.23 18.89 -8.97
N PRO A 35 -6.99 19.72 -9.68
CA PRO A 35 -8.45 19.69 -9.62
C PRO A 35 -9.00 18.31 -9.99
N PRO A 36 -10.05 17.81 -9.32
CA PRO A 36 -10.64 16.51 -9.63
C PRO A 36 -11.25 16.45 -11.04
N SER A 37 -11.57 17.60 -11.62
CA SER A 37 -12.04 17.74 -13.00
C SER A 37 -10.95 17.62 -14.06
N ARG A 38 -9.66 17.55 -13.67
CA ARG A 38 -8.57 17.35 -14.61
C ARG A 38 -8.84 16.15 -15.51
N ARG A 39 -8.68 16.36 -16.83
CA ARG A 39 -8.80 15.28 -17.81
C ARG A 39 -7.73 14.23 -17.55
N ARG A 40 -8.14 12.97 -17.59
CA ARG A 40 -7.29 11.79 -17.46
C ARG A 40 -7.90 10.63 -18.24
N ASP A 41 -7.09 9.66 -18.57
CA ASP A 41 -7.55 8.50 -19.32
C ASP A 41 -8.20 7.45 -18.41
N PHE A 42 -7.53 7.17 -17.29
CA PHE A 42 -8.01 6.19 -16.33
C PHE A 42 -7.99 6.74 -14.90
N THR A 43 -8.99 6.32 -14.15
CA THR A 43 -9.05 6.54 -12.69
C THR A 43 -8.92 5.20 -11.99
N VAL A 44 -7.98 5.11 -11.06
CA VAL A 44 -7.81 3.96 -10.17
C VAL A 44 -8.11 4.38 -8.75
N VAL A 45 -8.81 3.55 -7.99
CA VAL A 45 -9.12 3.83 -6.59
C VAL A 45 -8.62 2.70 -5.71
N ASN A 46 -7.67 3.02 -4.85
CA ASN A 46 -7.18 2.10 -3.81
C ASN A 46 -8.13 2.13 -2.61
N ALA A 47 -9.11 1.24 -2.63
CA ALA A 47 -10.09 1.09 -1.57
C ALA A 47 -10.59 -0.36 -1.47
N PRO A 48 -11.01 -0.82 -0.27
CA PRO A 48 -11.59 -2.15 -0.09
C PRO A 48 -12.85 -2.36 -0.93
N GLN A 49 -13.63 -1.30 -1.13
CA GLN A 49 -14.85 -1.30 -1.94
C GLN A 49 -15.02 0.04 -2.66
N LEU A 50 -15.55 0.01 -3.87
CA LEU A 50 -15.99 1.17 -4.61
C LEU A 50 -17.45 1.48 -4.22
N THR A 51 -17.64 2.39 -3.27
CA THR A 51 -18.99 2.84 -2.90
C THR A 51 -19.52 3.82 -3.95
N PRO A 52 -20.87 3.93 -4.12
CA PRO A 52 -21.47 4.91 -5.04
C PRO A 52 -20.99 6.34 -4.78
N GLN A 53 -20.85 6.73 -3.51
CA GLN A 53 -20.35 8.06 -3.11
C GLN A 53 -18.91 8.28 -3.57
N LEU A 54 -18.04 7.26 -3.41
CA LEU A 54 -16.64 7.32 -3.82
C LEU A 54 -16.51 7.42 -5.35
N ILE A 55 -17.30 6.62 -6.09
CA ILE A 55 -17.36 6.68 -7.55
C ILE A 55 -17.80 8.05 -8.03
N GLN A 56 -18.84 8.62 -7.43
CA GLN A 56 -19.33 9.95 -7.77
C GLN A 56 -18.28 11.03 -7.47
N ALA A 57 -17.58 10.94 -6.34
CA ALA A 57 -16.58 11.92 -5.92
C ALA A 57 -15.37 11.95 -6.87
N VAL A 58 -14.86 10.78 -7.27
CA VAL A 58 -13.70 10.70 -8.18
C VAL A 58 -14.08 10.87 -9.65
N GLY A 59 -15.34 10.62 -10.01
CA GLY A 59 -15.88 10.72 -11.36
C GLY A 59 -15.48 9.60 -12.30
N GLY A 60 -16.23 9.46 -13.39
CA GLY A 60 -15.99 8.45 -14.42
C GLY A 60 -16.30 7.01 -13.99
N ARG A 61 -15.57 6.05 -14.57
CA ARG A 61 -15.63 4.63 -14.23
C ARG A 61 -14.29 4.21 -13.62
N PRO A 62 -14.12 4.34 -12.30
CA PRO A 62 -12.85 4.01 -11.67
C PRO A 62 -12.63 2.50 -11.63
N PHE A 63 -11.38 2.07 -11.86
CA PHE A 63 -10.92 0.71 -11.60
C PHE A 63 -10.56 0.56 -10.12
N GLN A 64 -10.94 -0.55 -9.55
CA GLN A 64 -10.55 -0.86 -8.17
C GLN A 64 -9.12 -1.34 -8.11
N MET A 65 -8.38 -0.85 -7.12
CA MET A 65 -7.10 -1.39 -6.68
C MET A 65 -7.23 -1.82 -5.24
N ARG A 66 -6.62 -2.94 -4.89
CA ARG A 66 -6.47 -3.37 -3.49
C ARG A 66 -5.02 -3.70 -3.24
N LEU A 67 -4.54 -3.36 -2.06
CA LEU A 67 -3.26 -3.84 -1.59
C LEU A 67 -3.49 -5.19 -0.92
N ALA A 68 -2.73 -6.19 -1.32
CA ALA A 68 -2.80 -7.53 -0.76
C ALA A 68 -1.40 -8.10 -0.57
N SER A 69 -1.29 -9.02 0.37
CA SER A 69 -0.15 -9.88 0.53
C SER A 69 -0.63 -11.31 0.83
N GLU A 70 0.03 -12.27 0.24
CA GLU A 70 -0.27 -13.69 0.44
C GLU A 70 0.79 -14.39 1.27
N TYR A 71 1.98 -13.78 1.39
CA TYR A 71 3.13 -14.37 2.06
C TYR A 71 3.94 -13.34 2.86
N ALA A 72 4.80 -13.87 3.72
CA ALA A 72 5.85 -13.11 4.38
C ALA A 72 7.20 -13.79 4.17
N GLU A 73 8.29 -13.02 4.32
CA GLU A 73 9.67 -13.51 4.22
C GLU A 73 10.46 -13.09 5.48
N PRO A 74 11.39 -13.94 5.98
CA PRO A 74 12.20 -13.55 7.14
C PRO A 74 13.01 -12.28 6.83
N LEU A 75 13.16 -11.38 7.81
CA LEU A 75 13.99 -10.18 7.65
C LEU A 75 15.43 -10.53 7.30
N ALA A 76 15.95 -11.61 7.86
CA ALA A 76 17.29 -12.12 7.56
C ALA A 76 17.44 -12.74 6.15
N GLY A 77 16.35 -12.76 5.39
CA GLY A 77 16.28 -13.49 4.12
C GLY A 77 15.94 -14.97 4.32
N GLY A 78 15.51 -15.63 3.26
CA GLY A 78 15.14 -17.04 3.28
C GLY A 78 13.85 -17.33 2.51
N GLU A 79 13.25 -18.48 2.81
CA GLU A 79 12.07 -18.94 2.11
C GLU A 79 10.81 -18.14 2.54
N ARG A 80 10.02 -17.75 1.56
CA ARG A 80 8.72 -17.12 1.77
C ARG A 80 7.72 -18.15 2.28
N VAL A 81 6.90 -17.75 3.24
CA VAL A 81 5.83 -18.59 3.75
C VAL A 81 4.47 -17.90 3.58
N PRO A 82 3.40 -18.66 3.32
CA PRO A 82 2.06 -18.09 3.27
C PRO A 82 1.69 -17.41 4.60
N LEU A 83 1.04 -16.24 4.56
CA LEU A 83 0.53 -15.58 5.77
C LEU A 83 -0.37 -16.49 6.61
N ALA A 84 -1.11 -17.37 5.94
CA ALA A 84 -1.97 -18.34 6.61
C ALA A 84 -1.22 -19.31 7.57
N SER A 85 0.10 -19.53 7.35
CA SER A 85 0.93 -20.40 8.22
C SER A 85 1.18 -19.80 9.61
N PHE A 86 0.90 -18.51 9.79
CA PHE A 86 1.02 -17.86 11.10
C PHE A 86 -0.25 -17.94 11.94
N LYS A 87 -1.35 -18.46 11.41
CA LYS A 87 -2.59 -18.63 12.18
C LYS A 87 -2.34 -19.48 13.42
N GLY A 88 -2.88 -19.01 14.56
CA GLY A 88 -2.71 -19.66 15.87
C GLY A 88 -1.41 -19.32 16.61
N LYS A 89 -0.49 -18.58 16.00
CA LYS A 89 0.68 -18.02 16.67
C LYS A 89 0.35 -16.69 17.35
N ARG A 90 1.15 -16.30 18.34
CA ARG A 90 1.10 -14.94 18.91
C ARG A 90 1.78 -13.99 17.94
N ILE A 91 1.00 -13.16 17.28
CA ILE A 91 1.48 -12.25 16.25
C ILE A 91 1.41 -10.80 16.75
N THR A 92 2.46 -10.04 16.50
CA THR A 92 2.44 -8.58 16.58
C THR A 92 2.69 -8.03 15.18
N ALA A 93 1.84 -7.11 14.72
CA ALA A 93 2.06 -6.37 13.48
C ALA A 93 2.55 -4.96 13.82
N ALA A 94 3.70 -4.57 13.29
CA ALA A 94 4.31 -3.28 13.53
C ALA A 94 4.43 -2.48 12.22
N ALA A 95 4.20 -1.17 12.30
CA ALA A 95 4.30 -0.29 11.13
C ALA A 95 4.68 1.14 11.52
N GLY A 96 5.85 1.60 11.03
CA GLY A 96 6.39 2.96 11.13
C GLY A 96 6.17 3.77 9.85
N ILE A 97 4.94 3.79 9.35
CA ILE A 97 4.54 4.44 8.10
C ILE A 97 3.38 5.41 8.34
N GLY A 98 3.20 6.40 7.46
CA GLY A 98 2.19 7.46 7.60
C GLY A 98 0.73 7.00 7.71
N ASN A 99 0.40 5.76 7.31
CA ASN A 99 -0.93 5.18 7.51
C ASN A 99 -0.83 3.69 7.90
N PRO A 100 -0.48 3.37 9.15
CA PRO A 100 -0.31 1.99 9.62
C PRO A 100 -1.63 1.19 9.58
N LYS A 101 -2.76 1.87 9.71
CA LYS A 101 -4.08 1.22 9.68
C LYS A 101 -4.29 0.41 8.39
N ARG A 102 -3.82 0.88 7.24
CA ARG A 102 -3.94 0.14 5.97
C ARG A 102 -3.22 -1.21 6.01
N PHE A 103 -2.04 -1.24 6.62
CA PHE A 103 -1.28 -2.47 6.79
C PHE A 103 -2.01 -3.45 7.71
N PHE A 104 -2.52 -2.96 8.83
CA PHE A 104 -3.28 -3.78 9.76
C PHE A 104 -4.59 -4.30 9.16
N ASP A 105 -5.34 -3.45 8.45
CA ASP A 105 -6.59 -3.87 7.78
C ASP A 105 -6.32 -4.94 6.69
N MET A 106 -5.20 -4.83 5.96
CA MET A 106 -4.78 -5.84 4.99
C MET A 106 -4.50 -7.20 5.66
N LEU A 107 -3.75 -7.21 6.77
CA LEU A 107 -3.45 -8.44 7.52
C LEU A 107 -4.73 -9.08 8.10
N ARG A 108 -5.68 -8.25 8.60
CA ARG A 108 -7.00 -8.76 9.02
C ARG A 108 -7.76 -9.37 7.86
N GLY A 109 -7.73 -8.72 6.70
CA GLY A 109 -8.32 -9.24 5.46
C GLY A 109 -7.72 -10.58 5.03
N ALA A 110 -6.45 -10.84 5.35
CA ALA A 110 -5.79 -12.13 5.16
C ALA A 110 -6.17 -13.18 6.24
N GLY A 111 -7.03 -12.80 7.20
CA GLY A 111 -7.54 -13.70 8.23
C GLY A 111 -6.58 -13.92 9.41
N LEU A 112 -5.66 -12.99 9.66
CA LEU A 112 -4.76 -13.02 10.81
C LEU A 112 -5.38 -12.27 12.01
N ALA A 113 -5.16 -12.82 13.20
CA ALA A 113 -5.38 -12.17 14.49
C ALA A 113 -4.03 -11.77 15.08
N PHE A 114 -3.87 -10.53 15.50
CA PHE A 114 -2.59 -9.98 15.97
C PHE A 114 -2.80 -8.77 16.89
N SER A 115 -1.76 -8.44 17.66
CA SER A 115 -1.65 -7.17 18.38
C SER A 115 -1.05 -6.10 17.45
N GLU A 116 -1.55 -4.87 17.53
CA GLU A 116 -1.01 -3.75 16.76
C GLU A 116 0.11 -3.04 17.52
N LEU A 117 1.19 -2.72 16.82
CA LEU A 117 2.27 -1.87 17.29
C LEU A 117 2.48 -0.73 16.27
N PRO A 118 1.64 0.32 16.31
CA PRO A 118 1.87 1.50 15.48
C PRO A 118 3.09 2.26 15.99
N LEU A 119 4.03 2.53 15.10
CA LEU A 119 5.22 3.32 15.37
C LEU A 119 5.10 4.70 14.68
N PRO A 120 5.81 5.72 15.15
CA PRO A 120 5.88 7.01 14.47
C PRO A 120 6.26 6.88 13.00
N ASP A 121 5.72 7.74 12.14
CA ASP A 121 6.14 7.74 10.72
C ASP A 121 7.63 8.04 10.64
N HIS A 122 8.31 7.31 9.77
CA HIS A 122 9.78 7.35 9.63
C HIS A 122 10.59 6.91 10.86
N HIS A 123 10.02 6.10 11.77
CA HIS A 123 10.77 5.50 12.89
C HIS A 123 12.11 4.92 12.43
N ASP A 124 13.18 5.12 13.19
CA ASP A 124 14.55 4.70 12.84
C ASP A 124 14.94 3.30 13.34
N PHE A 125 14.17 2.75 14.29
CA PHE A 125 14.34 1.42 14.90
C PHE A 125 15.62 1.25 15.74
N LEU A 126 16.38 2.31 16.00
CA LEU A 126 17.62 2.22 16.77
C LEU A 126 17.40 1.81 18.23
N ASP A 127 16.25 2.13 18.80
CA ASP A 127 15.85 1.78 20.16
C ASP A 127 15.29 0.35 20.30
N ASN A 128 15.28 -0.43 19.20
CA ASN A 128 14.70 -1.77 19.12
C ASN A 128 13.31 -1.87 19.77
N PRO A 129 12.24 -1.38 19.12
CA PRO A 129 10.89 -1.38 19.68
C PRO A 129 10.33 -2.78 19.89
N PHE A 130 11.03 -3.83 19.46
CA PHE A 130 10.62 -5.23 19.54
C PHE A 130 11.19 -5.98 20.74
N ALA A 131 12.14 -5.39 21.48
CA ALA A 131 12.86 -6.07 22.57
C ALA A 131 11.92 -6.60 23.67
N GLY A 132 10.88 -5.83 24.00
CA GLY A 132 9.90 -6.19 25.03
C GLY A 132 8.61 -6.86 24.50
N VAL A 133 8.54 -7.14 23.19
CA VAL A 133 7.33 -7.67 22.56
C VAL A 133 7.24 -9.19 22.79
N ASP A 134 6.18 -9.63 23.48
CA ASP A 134 5.86 -11.06 23.65
C ASP A 134 5.07 -11.55 22.44
N ALA A 135 5.79 -12.01 21.40
CA ALA A 135 5.22 -12.56 20.19
C ALA A 135 6.12 -13.67 19.62
N ASP A 136 5.48 -14.63 18.97
CA ASP A 136 6.18 -15.69 18.22
C ASP A 136 6.57 -15.19 16.82
N VAL A 137 5.82 -14.18 16.31
CA VAL A 137 5.99 -13.60 14.98
C VAL A 137 5.75 -12.09 15.07
N ILE A 138 6.63 -11.31 14.46
CA ILE A 138 6.49 -9.87 14.31
C ILE A 138 6.45 -9.55 12.81
N LEU A 139 5.31 -9.07 12.33
CA LEU A 139 5.10 -8.70 10.94
C LEU A 139 5.39 -7.22 10.75
N ILE A 140 6.29 -6.89 9.81
CA ILE A 140 6.66 -5.51 9.49
C ILE A 140 6.42 -5.21 8.00
N THR A 141 6.33 -3.92 7.66
CA THR A 141 6.19 -3.49 6.27
C THR A 141 7.53 -3.57 5.52
N GLU A 142 7.50 -3.64 4.18
CA GLU A 142 8.73 -3.54 3.35
C GLU A 142 9.49 -2.23 3.59
N LYS A 143 8.77 -1.12 3.81
CA LYS A 143 9.40 0.18 4.08
C LYS A 143 10.19 0.17 5.40
N ASP A 144 9.64 -0.47 6.41
CA ASP A 144 10.29 -0.61 7.72
C ASP A 144 11.45 -1.61 7.66
N ALA A 145 11.29 -2.69 6.87
CA ALA A 145 12.30 -3.71 6.67
C ALA A 145 13.61 -3.15 6.11
N VAL A 146 13.55 -2.14 5.22
CA VAL A 146 14.77 -1.47 4.70
C VAL A 146 15.60 -0.88 5.81
N LYS A 147 14.97 -0.33 6.85
CA LYS A 147 15.68 0.24 8.00
C LYS A 147 16.13 -0.83 9.00
N CYS A 148 15.20 -1.76 9.32
CA CYS A 148 15.50 -2.87 10.23
C CYS A 148 16.65 -3.73 9.69
N GLY A 149 16.74 -3.92 8.36
CA GLY A 149 17.81 -4.67 7.70
C GLY A 149 19.20 -4.06 7.81
N GLN A 150 19.32 -2.82 8.28
CA GLN A 150 20.59 -2.14 8.55
C GLN A 150 21.06 -2.28 10.01
N ILE A 151 20.24 -2.93 10.86
CA ILE A 151 20.48 -3.05 12.30
C ILE A 151 20.72 -4.51 12.64
N GLU A 152 21.95 -4.86 12.98
CA GLU A 152 22.42 -6.25 13.16
C GLU A 152 21.54 -7.06 14.14
N ASN A 153 21.20 -6.48 15.28
CA ASN A 153 20.38 -7.16 16.29
C ASN A 153 18.91 -7.35 15.87
N LEU A 154 18.41 -6.58 14.89
CA LEU A 154 17.08 -6.80 14.31
C LEU A 154 17.12 -7.86 13.20
N VAL A 155 18.14 -7.84 12.37
CA VAL A 155 18.34 -8.89 11.35
C VAL A 155 18.48 -10.26 12.00
N GLY A 156 19.13 -10.32 13.17
CA GLY A 156 19.29 -11.56 13.93
C GLY A 156 18.03 -12.03 14.69
N ASP A 157 16.96 -11.24 14.73
CA ASP A 157 15.73 -11.66 15.43
C ASP A 157 14.86 -12.56 14.54
N PRO A 158 14.74 -13.88 14.86
CA PRO A 158 14.00 -14.82 14.02
C PRO A 158 12.49 -14.60 14.00
N ARG A 159 11.97 -13.73 14.86
CA ARG A 159 10.56 -13.37 14.92
C ARG A 159 10.15 -12.37 13.86
N LEU A 160 11.13 -11.63 13.27
CA LEU A 160 10.87 -10.54 12.31
C LEU A 160 10.63 -11.07 10.90
N TRP A 161 9.45 -10.77 10.39
CA TRP A 161 8.99 -11.16 9.06
C TRP A 161 8.49 -9.95 8.30
N VAL A 162 8.98 -9.81 7.09
CA VAL A 162 8.57 -8.77 6.14
C VAL A 162 7.35 -9.22 5.38
N VAL A 163 6.35 -8.36 5.27
CA VAL A 163 5.14 -8.62 4.49
C VAL A 163 5.18 -7.76 3.22
N PRO A 164 5.62 -8.34 2.09
CA PRO A 164 5.58 -7.65 0.80
C PRO A 164 4.14 -7.36 0.40
N VAL A 165 3.92 -6.19 -0.19
CA VAL A 165 2.59 -5.74 -0.60
C VAL A 165 2.54 -5.58 -2.11
N SER A 166 1.58 -6.24 -2.75
CA SER A 166 1.31 -6.07 -4.17
C SER A 166 -0.05 -5.40 -4.40
N ALA A 167 -0.11 -4.61 -5.48
CA ALA A 167 -1.34 -4.01 -5.94
C ALA A 167 -2.10 -5.01 -6.81
N GLN A 168 -3.26 -5.41 -6.36
CA GLN A 168 -4.22 -6.17 -7.17
C GLN A 168 -5.14 -5.19 -7.89
N LEU A 169 -5.08 -5.19 -9.20
CA LEU A 169 -5.86 -4.34 -10.10
C LEU A 169 -6.88 -5.18 -10.88
N ASP A 170 -7.98 -4.56 -11.26
CA ASP A 170 -8.89 -5.14 -12.23
C ASP A 170 -8.15 -5.37 -13.57
N GLY A 171 -8.16 -6.61 -14.07
CA GLY A 171 -7.49 -6.99 -15.31
C GLY A 171 -7.91 -6.18 -16.52
N ALA A 172 -9.16 -5.72 -16.54
CA ALA A 172 -9.70 -4.87 -17.60
C ALA A 172 -8.94 -3.54 -17.77
N LEU A 173 -8.27 -3.03 -16.73
CA LEU A 173 -7.46 -1.83 -16.84
C LEU A 173 -6.27 -2.04 -17.79
N ALA A 174 -5.55 -3.15 -17.64
CA ALA A 174 -4.40 -3.47 -18.48
C ALA A 174 -4.80 -3.63 -19.95
N GLU A 175 -5.92 -4.33 -20.20
CA GLU A 175 -6.48 -4.50 -21.54
C GLU A 175 -6.82 -3.16 -22.20
N GLN A 176 -7.52 -2.27 -21.48
CA GLN A 176 -7.88 -0.96 -21.99
C GLN A 176 -6.68 -0.04 -22.21
N ILE A 177 -5.64 -0.12 -21.37
CA ILE A 177 -4.38 0.60 -21.58
C ILE A 177 -3.73 0.12 -22.89
N VAL A 178 -3.62 -1.18 -23.09
CA VAL A 178 -3.03 -1.77 -24.32
C VAL A 178 -3.83 -1.37 -25.56
N GLU A 179 -5.16 -1.43 -25.48
CA GLU A 179 -6.04 -1.02 -26.59
C GLU A 179 -5.83 0.45 -26.96
N LYS A 180 -5.76 1.32 -25.93
CA LYS A 180 -5.51 2.74 -26.13
C LYS A 180 -4.13 3.01 -26.73
N CYS A 181 -3.09 2.30 -26.31
CA CYS A 181 -1.75 2.40 -26.89
C CYS A 181 -1.73 1.98 -28.37
N ARG A 182 -2.53 0.99 -28.76
CA ARG A 182 -2.65 0.57 -30.17
C ARG A 182 -3.38 1.58 -31.03
N GLY A 183 -4.28 2.38 -30.45
CA GLY A 183 -5.01 3.47 -31.11
C GLY A 183 -4.21 4.78 -31.18
N CYS A 184 -3.16 4.92 -30.41
CA CYS A 184 -2.25 6.07 -30.49
C CYS A 184 -1.33 5.85 -31.70
N SER A 185 -1.69 6.41 -32.87
CA SER A 185 -0.79 6.49 -34.02
C SER A 185 0.48 7.23 -33.61
N THR A 186 1.62 6.59 -33.78
CA THR A 186 2.91 7.28 -33.74
C THR A 186 2.94 8.30 -34.88
N ALA A 187 2.78 9.58 -34.52
CA ALA A 187 3.03 10.70 -35.41
C ALA A 187 4.50 11.10 -35.34
#